data_969c89b77141181367eeec62424627dc
#
_entry.id   969c89b77141181367eeec62424627dc
#
_cell.length_a   1.000
_cell.length_b   1.000
_cell.length_c   1.000
_cell.angle_alpha   90.00
_cell.angle_beta   90.00
_cell.angle_gamma   90.00
#
_symmetry.space_group_name_H-M   'P 1'
#
loop_
_entity.id
_entity.type
_entity.pdbx_description
1 polymer ?
#
loop_
_entity_poly.entity_id
_entity_poly.type
_entity_poly.pdbx_seq_one_letter_code
_entity_poly.pdbx_strand_id
1 'polypeptide(L)'
;MATEASMQPRRSARLRAARELFLLDNDEPATYAEVMADPDSEKWQDAMKSEIESMKENQVWNLIDPPDGVRTIECKWIYKKKKDMDGNVHIYKARLVAKGFRQVQGVDYDETFSPVAMLKSVRIILTIAAYFDYEI
;
A
#
# COMPACT_ATOMS: atom_id res chain seq x y z
N MET A 1 -38.45 -19.52 -22.89
CA MET A 1 -36.98 -19.50 -22.80
C MET A 1 -36.58 -18.17 -22.17
N ALA A 2 -36.29 -18.19 -20.88
CA ALA A 2 -35.85 -17.04 -20.16
C ALA A 2 -34.33 -16.95 -20.26
N THR A 3 -33.82 -15.88 -20.87
CA THR A 3 -32.40 -15.54 -20.92
C THR A 3 -31.96 -15.03 -19.55
N GLU A 4 -31.19 -15.84 -18.82
CA GLU A 4 -30.49 -15.38 -17.61
C GLU A 4 -29.49 -14.30 -17.99
N ALA A 5 -29.85 -13.05 -17.69
CA ALA A 5 -28.91 -11.94 -17.71
C ALA A 5 -27.98 -12.10 -16.51
N SER A 6 -26.76 -12.58 -16.77
CA SER A 6 -25.67 -12.62 -15.80
C SER A 6 -25.42 -11.21 -15.24
N MET A 7 -25.90 -10.96 -14.05
CA MET A 7 -25.69 -9.71 -13.30
C MET A 7 -24.28 -9.75 -12.71
N GLN A 8 -23.29 -9.27 -13.47
CA GLN A 8 -21.94 -9.06 -12.93
C GLN A 8 -21.96 -7.94 -11.88
N PRO A 9 -21.34 -8.13 -10.73
CA PRO A 9 -21.40 -7.15 -9.65
C PRO A 9 -20.69 -5.85 -10.06
N ARG A 10 -21.44 -4.75 -10.01
CA ARG A 10 -20.98 -3.38 -10.34
C ARG A 10 -19.73 -2.91 -9.58
N ARG A 11 -19.34 -3.60 -8.51
CA ARG A 11 -18.09 -3.35 -7.76
C ARG A 11 -16.82 -3.65 -8.56
N SER A 12 -16.83 -4.64 -9.43
CA SER A 12 -15.65 -5.02 -10.21
C SER A 12 -15.29 -4.00 -11.29
N ALA A 13 -16.29 -3.32 -11.87
CA ALA A 13 -16.07 -2.29 -12.89
C ALA A 13 -15.44 -1.02 -12.31
N ARG A 14 -15.88 -0.58 -11.12
CA ARG A 14 -15.26 0.57 -10.42
C ARG A 14 -13.85 0.31 -9.96
N LEU A 15 -13.54 -0.92 -9.51
CA LEU A 15 -12.19 -1.31 -9.15
C LEU A 15 -11.28 -1.45 -10.37
N ARG A 16 -11.81 -1.87 -11.52
CA ARG A 16 -11.06 -1.90 -12.78
C ARG A 16 -10.79 -0.49 -13.30
N ALA A 17 -11.80 0.39 -13.31
CA ALA A 17 -11.64 1.78 -13.73
C ALA A 17 -10.68 2.57 -12.81
N ALA A 18 -10.74 2.34 -11.49
CA ALA A 18 -9.78 2.91 -10.55
C ALA A 18 -8.38 2.36 -10.78
N ARG A 19 -8.25 1.08 -11.13
CA ARG A 19 -6.97 0.45 -11.46
C ARG A 19 -6.41 0.96 -12.80
N GLU A 20 -7.26 1.20 -13.79
CA GLU A 20 -6.87 1.79 -15.09
C GLU A 20 -6.48 3.26 -14.97
N LEU A 21 -7.17 4.03 -14.13
CA LEU A 21 -6.76 5.41 -13.80
C LEU A 21 -5.44 5.50 -13.03
N PHE A 22 -5.14 4.48 -12.20
CA PHE A 22 -3.83 4.33 -11.54
C PHE A 22 -2.74 3.81 -12.47
N LEU A 23 -3.10 3.14 -13.57
CA LEU A 23 -2.17 2.63 -14.59
C LEU A 23 -1.76 3.68 -15.62
N LEU A 24 -2.34 4.88 -15.57
CA LEU A 24 -1.96 5.99 -16.44
C LEU A 24 -0.69 6.74 -16.01
N ASP A 25 -0.13 6.42 -14.84
CA ASP A 25 1.22 6.83 -14.46
C ASP A 25 2.20 5.72 -14.86
N ASN A 26 2.42 5.57 -16.18
CA ASN A 26 3.23 4.53 -16.82
C ASN A 26 4.74 4.59 -16.51
N ASP A 27 5.12 5.40 -15.53
CA ASP A 27 6.52 5.69 -15.17
C ASP A 27 7.00 4.93 -13.91
N GLU A 28 6.11 4.14 -13.28
CA GLU A 28 6.43 3.41 -12.05
C GLU A 28 6.52 1.91 -12.30
N PRO A 29 7.64 1.26 -11.94
CA PRO A 29 7.77 -0.18 -12.10
C PRO A 29 6.78 -0.93 -11.18
N ALA A 30 6.16 -1.98 -11.70
CA ALA A 30 5.22 -2.81 -10.96
C ALA A 30 5.87 -4.01 -10.29
N THR A 31 7.02 -4.45 -10.81
CA THR A 31 7.73 -5.66 -10.37
C THR A 31 9.20 -5.38 -10.06
N TYR A 32 9.79 -6.25 -9.26
CA TYR A 32 11.24 -6.20 -8.98
C TYR A 32 12.08 -6.35 -10.25
N ALA A 33 11.65 -7.18 -11.19
CA ALA A 33 12.34 -7.36 -12.46
C ALA A 33 12.37 -6.07 -13.30
N GLU A 34 11.25 -5.34 -13.30
CA GLU A 34 11.17 -4.01 -13.97
C GLU A 34 12.07 -2.99 -13.27
N VAL A 35 12.13 -2.99 -11.94
CA VAL A 35 13.06 -2.14 -11.19
C VAL A 35 14.51 -2.39 -11.57
N MET A 36 14.92 -3.64 -11.72
CA MET A 36 16.28 -3.99 -12.09
C MET A 36 16.63 -3.63 -13.53
N ALA A 37 15.62 -3.53 -14.41
CA ALA A 37 15.76 -3.11 -15.79
C ALA A 37 15.61 -1.59 -15.99
N ASP A 38 15.15 -0.86 -14.96
CA ASP A 38 14.93 0.59 -15.00
C ASP A 38 16.28 1.34 -15.05
N PRO A 39 16.40 2.42 -15.84
CA PRO A 39 17.59 3.30 -15.82
C PRO A 39 17.90 3.86 -14.43
N ASP A 40 16.89 4.06 -13.58
CA ASP A 40 17.02 4.54 -12.22
C ASP A 40 17.07 3.40 -11.17
N SER A 41 17.48 2.19 -11.56
CA SER A 41 17.49 1.00 -10.69
C SER A 41 18.23 1.22 -9.37
N GLU A 42 19.34 1.96 -9.37
CA GLU A 42 20.08 2.27 -8.14
C GLU A 42 19.26 3.08 -7.14
N LYS A 43 18.52 4.07 -7.61
CA LYS A 43 17.65 4.90 -6.76
C LYS A 43 16.49 4.09 -6.15
N TRP A 44 15.95 3.14 -6.92
CA TRP A 44 14.96 2.20 -6.44
C TRP A 44 15.52 1.24 -5.38
N GLN A 45 16.71 0.73 -5.61
CA GLN A 45 17.38 -0.14 -4.63
C GLN A 45 17.68 0.60 -3.33
N ASP A 46 18.11 1.85 -3.39
CA ASP A 46 18.32 2.68 -2.21
C ASP A 46 17.00 2.95 -1.46
N ALA A 47 15.91 3.20 -2.18
CA ALA A 47 14.59 3.32 -1.58
C ALA A 47 14.13 2.02 -0.89
N MET A 48 14.40 0.86 -1.48
CA MET A 48 14.12 -0.45 -0.87
C MET A 48 14.95 -0.69 0.39
N LYS A 49 16.24 -0.38 0.36
CA LYS A 49 17.12 -0.49 1.54
C LYS A 49 16.64 0.41 2.66
N SER A 50 16.32 1.66 2.36
CA SER A 50 15.81 2.62 3.33
C SER A 50 14.52 2.14 4.01
N GLU A 51 13.60 1.51 3.25
CA GLU A 51 12.37 0.93 3.81
C GLU A 51 12.68 -0.22 4.78
N ILE A 52 13.57 -1.13 4.41
CA ILE A 52 13.97 -2.27 5.27
C ILE A 52 14.67 -1.77 6.54
N GLU A 53 15.57 -0.79 6.43
CA GLU A 53 16.24 -0.19 7.58
C GLU A 53 15.24 0.49 8.53
N SER A 54 14.30 1.26 7.98
CA SER A 54 13.23 1.90 8.76
C SER A 54 12.36 0.88 9.50
N MET A 55 11.99 -0.22 8.85
CA MET A 55 11.24 -1.30 9.49
C MET A 55 12.02 -1.94 10.64
N LYS A 56 13.33 -2.13 10.48
CA LYS A 56 14.23 -2.69 11.49
C LYS A 56 14.37 -1.73 12.67
N GLU A 57 14.64 -0.46 12.42
CA GLU A 57 14.79 0.57 13.46
C GLU A 57 13.51 0.76 14.28
N ASN A 58 12.35 0.72 13.62
CA ASN A 58 11.04 0.81 14.26
C ASN A 58 10.55 -0.51 14.85
N GLN A 59 11.36 -1.58 14.82
CA GLN A 59 11.02 -2.90 15.37
C GLN A 59 9.66 -3.44 14.87
N VAL A 60 9.35 -3.19 13.59
CA VAL A 60 8.09 -3.62 12.98
C VAL A 60 8.00 -5.14 12.87
N TRP A 61 9.14 -5.82 12.72
CA TRP A 61 9.24 -7.28 12.62
C TRP A 61 10.58 -7.79 13.12
N ASN A 62 10.62 -9.08 13.47
CA ASN A 62 11.82 -9.80 13.84
C ASN A 62 12.06 -10.95 12.87
N LEU A 63 13.32 -11.18 12.51
CA LEU A 63 13.68 -12.33 11.71
C LEU A 63 13.68 -13.57 12.61
N ILE A 64 12.90 -14.56 12.24
CA ILE A 64 12.82 -15.86 12.94
C ILE A 64 12.94 -16.99 11.94
N ASP A 65 13.38 -18.16 12.41
CA ASP A 65 13.27 -19.39 11.63
C ASP A 65 11.80 -19.80 11.51
N PRO A 66 11.30 -20.13 10.32
CA PRO A 66 9.91 -20.52 10.17
C PRO A 66 9.62 -21.82 10.93
N PRO A 67 8.60 -21.87 11.81
CA PRO A 67 8.19 -23.11 12.45
C PRO A 67 7.73 -24.15 11.40
N ASP A 68 7.93 -25.43 11.70
CA ASP A 68 7.51 -26.51 10.82
C ASP A 68 5.99 -26.49 10.55
N GLY A 69 5.63 -26.62 9.30
CA GLY A 69 4.22 -26.67 8.88
C GLY A 69 3.50 -25.33 8.81
N VAL A 70 4.18 -24.21 9.09
CA VAL A 70 3.58 -22.88 8.98
C VAL A 70 3.60 -22.38 7.54
N ARG A 71 2.45 -21.94 7.06
CA ARG A 71 2.33 -21.28 5.77
C ARG A 71 2.70 -19.80 5.91
N THR A 72 3.75 -19.38 5.24
CA THR A 72 4.16 -17.98 5.21
C THR A 72 3.27 -17.15 4.28
N ILE A 73 3.08 -15.88 4.65
CA ILE A 73 2.37 -14.91 3.81
C ILE A 73 3.39 -14.22 2.92
N GLU A 74 3.08 -14.17 1.62
CA GLU A 74 3.93 -13.49 0.65
C GLU A 74 3.83 -11.97 0.80
N CYS A 75 4.93 -11.29 0.47
CA CYS A 75 5.00 -9.85 0.37
C CYS A 75 5.19 -9.41 -1.09
N LYS A 76 4.88 -8.14 -1.34
CA LYS A 76 5.19 -7.47 -2.60
C LYS A 76 5.75 -6.09 -2.33
N TRP A 77 6.58 -5.61 -3.25
CA TRP A 77 7.00 -4.24 -3.29
C TRP A 77 6.00 -3.36 -4.02
N ILE A 78 5.83 -2.13 -3.54
CA ILE A 78 5.11 -1.07 -4.22
C ILE A 78 6.08 0.09 -4.39
N TYR A 79 6.20 0.58 -5.62
CA TYR A 79 7.11 1.64 -6.00
C TYR A 79 6.34 2.90 -6.34
N LYS A 80 6.84 4.07 -5.91
CA LYS A 80 6.25 5.37 -6.17
C LYS A 80 7.32 6.41 -6.45
N LYS A 81 7.13 7.19 -7.52
CA LYS A 81 7.89 8.41 -7.79
C LYS A 81 7.09 9.61 -7.30
N LYS A 82 7.74 10.53 -6.60
CA LYS A 82 7.16 11.84 -6.30
C LYS A 82 7.84 12.88 -7.17
N LYS A 83 7.05 13.62 -7.91
CA LYS A 83 7.49 14.73 -8.75
C LYS A 83 7.32 16.04 -7.98
N ASP A 84 8.21 16.99 -8.23
CA ASP A 84 8.09 18.35 -7.75
C ASP A 84 7.09 19.16 -8.60
N MET A 85 6.92 20.45 -8.30
CA MET A 85 6.03 21.34 -9.03
C MET A 85 6.47 21.56 -10.50
N ASP A 86 7.75 21.33 -10.80
CA ASP A 86 8.34 21.47 -12.12
C ASP A 86 8.28 20.17 -12.93
N GLY A 87 7.73 19.09 -12.33
CA GLY A 87 7.57 17.78 -12.96
C GLY A 87 8.80 16.89 -12.87
N ASN A 88 9.87 17.30 -12.20
CA ASN A 88 11.07 16.49 -12.02
C ASN A 88 10.86 15.47 -10.89
N VAL A 89 11.41 14.27 -11.06
CA VAL A 89 11.34 13.24 -10.01
C VAL A 89 12.26 13.65 -8.87
N HIS A 90 11.66 13.91 -7.71
CA HIS A 90 12.34 14.37 -6.51
C HIS A 90 12.64 13.24 -5.53
N ILE A 91 11.70 12.29 -5.38
CA ILE A 91 11.83 11.18 -4.44
C ILE A 91 11.40 9.86 -5.07
N TYR A 92 12.23 8.84 -4.89
CA TYR A 92 11.89 7.44 -5.12
C TYR A 92 11.47 6.81 -3.80
N LYS A 93 10.33 6.14 -3.75
CA LYS A 93 9.82 5.50 -2.56
C LYS A 93 9.42 4.08 -2.86
N ALA A 94 9.88 3.15 -2.03
CA ALA A 94 9.47 1.75 -2.05
C ALA A 94 8.77 1.40 -0.73
N ARG A 95 7.75 0.55 -0.79
CA ARG A 95 7.09 -0.02 0.39
C ARG A 95 6.96 -1.52 0.25
N LEU A 96 7.31 -2.23 1.30
CA LEU A 96 7.08 -3.65 1.41
C LEU A 96 5.70 -3.90 2.02
N VAL A 97 4.82 -4.62 1.31
CA VAL A 97 3.45 -4.85 1.71
C VAL A 97 3.15 -6.34 1.73
N ALA A 98 2.64 -6.83 2.87
CA ALA A 98 2.15 -8.19 2.97
C ALA A 98 0.88 -8.39 2.15
N LYS A 99 0.72 -9.55 1.52
CA LYS A 99 -0.50 -9.92 0.79
C LYS A 99 -1.60 -10.33 1.78
N GLY A 100 -2.10 -9.35 2.54
CA GLY A 100 -3.05 -9.55 3.63
C GLY A 100 -4.37 -10.23 3.25
N PHE A 101 -4.75 -10.22 1.96
CA PHE A 101 -5.93 -10.94 1.48
C PHE A 101 -5.81 -12.47 1.58
N ARG A 102 -4.62 -12.99 1.86
CA ARG A 102 -4.36 -14.41 2.12
C ARG A 102 -4.32 -14.77 3.60
N GLN A 103 -4.43 -13.80 4.47
CA GLN A 103 -4.48 -14.00 5.91
C GLN A 103 -5.84 -14.60 6.32
N VAL A 104 -5.80 -15.54 7.25
CA VAL A 104 -6.98 -16.23 7.78
C VAL A 104 -7.21 -15.75 9.20
N GLN A 105 -8.43 -15.28 9.48
CA GLN A 105 -8.84 -14.88 10.83
C GLN A 105 -8.79 -16.08 11.79
N GLY A 106 -8.27 -15.87 12.98
CA GLY A 106 -8.09 -16.90 14.00
C GLY A 106 -6.83 -17.75 13.86
N VAL A 107 -6.07 -17.57 12.73
CA VAL A 107 -4.77 -18.23 12.48
C VAL A 107 -3.67 -17.19 12.34
N ASP A 108 -3.86 -16.22 11.46
CA ASP A 108 -2.87 -15.18 11.15
C ASP A 108 -3.12 -13.88 11.91
N TYR A 109 -4.35 -13.66 12.37
CA TYR A 109 -4.75 -12.52 13.20
C TYR A 109 -6.07 -12.82 13.95
N ASP A 110 -6.21 -12.28 15.15
CA ASP A 110 -7.41 -12.45 15.99
C ASP A 110 -8.41 -11.31 15.77
N GLU A 111 -7.94 -10.08 15.75
CA GLU A 111 -8.78 -8.89 15.59
C GLU A 111 -8.22 -7.98 14.50
N THR A 112 -9.14 -7.37 13.75
CA THR A 112 -8.79 -6.30 12.82
C THR A 112 -8.88 -4.98 13.56
N PHE A 113 -7.74 -4.41 13.92
CA PHE A 113 -7.70 -3.02 14.36
C PHE A 113 -7.83 -2.12 13.12
N SER A 114 -9.00 -1.55 12.95
CA SER A 114 -9.27 -0.59 11.88
C SER A 114 -9.81 0.72 12.47
N PRO A 115 -8.96 1.57 13.05
CA PRO A 115 -9.37 2.93 13.36
C PRO A 115 -9.38 3.73 12.07
N VAL A 116 -10.43 3.58 11.28
CA VAL A 116 -10.57 4.36 10.06
C VAL A 116 -11.35 5.64 10.35
N ALA A 117 -10.79 6.51 11.17
CA ALA A 117 -11.09 7.92 11.02
C ALA A 117 -10.40 8.38 9.72
N MET A 118 -11.16 8.72 8.70
CA MET A 118 -10.59 9.32 7.51
C MET A 118 -9.82 10.57 7.93
N LEU A 119 -8.57 10.71 7.47
CA LEU A 119 -7.71 11.86 7.78
C LEU A 119 -8.43 13.21 7.55
N LYS A 120 -9.31 13.25 6.55
CA LYS A 120 -10.16 14.39 6.24
C LYS A 120 -11.12 14.73 7.37
N SER A 121 -11.76 13.73 7.98
CA SER A 121 -12.68 13.91 9.13
C SER A 121 -11.93 14.39 10.37
N VAL A 122 -10.76 13.83 10.64
CA VAL A 122 -9.89 14.27 11.74
C VAL A 122 -9.48 15.74 11.57
N ARG A 123 -9.07 16.14 10.37
CA ARG A 123 -8.72 17.54 10.08
C ARG A 123 -9.88 18.50 10.28
N ILE A 124 -11.11 18.11 9.86
CA ILE A 124 -12.31 18.93 10.05
C ILE A 124 -12.60 19.10 11.54
N ILE A 125 -12.56 18.03 12.33
CA ILE A 125 -12.79 18.06 13.77
C ILE A 125 -11.77 18.95 14.48
N LEU A 126 -10.47 18.79 14.15
CA LEU A 126 -9.39 19.62 14.71
C LEU A 126 -9.56 21.10 14.34
N THR A 127 -10.00 21.41 13.12
CA THR A 127 -10.26 22.78 12.68
C THR A 127 -11.42 23.41 13.46
N ILE A 128 -12.50 22.66 13.69
CA ILE A 128 -13.66 23.12 14.49
C ILE A 128 -13.23 23.35 15.93
N ALA A 129 -12.47 22.40 16.53
CA ALA A 129 -11.99 22.52 17.89
C ALA A 129 -11.08 23.74 18.06
N ALA A 130 -10.16 23.99 17.12
CA ALA A 130 -9.29 25.16 17.14
C ALA A 130 -10.07 26.48 16.96
N TYR A 131 -11.11 26.50 16.15
CA TYR A 131 -11.93 27.69 15.93
C TYR A 131 -12.73 28.07 17.17
N PHE A 132 -13.25 27.11 17.92
CA PHE A 132 -14.05 27.32 19.11
C PHE A 132 -13.24 27.23 20.42
N ASP A 133 -11.93 27.08 20.31
CA ASP A 133 -11.01 26.94 21.47
C ASP A 133 -11.41 25.79 22.43
N TYR A 134 -11.84 24.66 21.85
CA TYR A 134 -12.16 23.47 22.61
C TYR A 134 -10.88 22.71 23.00
N GLU A 135 -10.84 22.23 24.24
CA GLU A 135 -9.85 21.25 24.67
C GLU A 135 -10.20 19.87 24.06
N ILE A 136 -9.19 19.15 23.60
CA ILE A 136 -9.32 17.82 23.01
C ILE A 136 -8.60 16.80 23.91
#